data_0c8210a158723fd5b6493fabc585933c
#
_entry.id   0c8210a158723fd5b6493fabc585933c
#
_cell.length_a   1.000
_cell.length_b   1.000
_cell.length_c   1.000
_cell.angle_alpha   90.00
_cell.angle_beta   90.00
_cell.angle_gamma   90.00
#
_symmetry.space_group_name_H-M   'P 1'
#
loop_
_entity.id
_entity.type
_entity.pdbx_description
1 polymer ?
#
loop_
_entity_poly.entity_id
_entity_poly.type
_entity_poly.pdbx_seq_one_letter_code
_entity_poly.pdbx_strand_id
1 'polypeptide(L)'
;IPYKSNTLNTADGEKLIVNLRELDCVTFVENVLALAFLPEYTSSSEDAFKKNLQKIRYRDGIIEDFTSRLHYSSDWLYEMQQNLLLKDITADLGGIKHTKEINFMSGHHELYPALKNNPQLLTKIKNMEDSINKRTRYYIPKSDIDKVYSKIRAGDIILITTNIAGLDTSHLGIAILYNGTIHLLHASSEYKKVMTSLSPLKEYMAGIRSQSGIIIGRTYQRMAQDLIEKE
;
A
#
# COMPACT_ATOMS: atom_id res chain seq x y z
N ILE A 1 -9.85 12.97 9.62
CA ILE A 1 -10.60 12.23 8.58
C ILE A 1 -11.04 10.92 9.18
N PRO A 2 -12.35 10.57 9.16
CA PRO A 2 -12.89 9.30 9.64
C PRO A 2 -12.36 8.11 8.84
N TYR A 3 -12.20 6.95 9.52
CA TYR A 3 -11.96 5.67 8.87
C TYR A 3 -13.25 5.06 8.33
N LYS A 4 -13.22 4.58 7.10
CA LYS A 4 -14.31 3.79 6.50
C LYS A 4 -13.76 2.85 5.45
N SER A 5 -14.04 1.56 5.60
CA SER A 5 -13.71 0.53 4.61
C SER A 5 -14.75 0.50 3.47
N ASN A 6 -14.36 -0.14 2.37
CA ASN A 6 -15.23 -0.41 1.22
C ASN A 6 -15.81 0.84 0.51
N THR A 7 -15.14 1.98 0.63
CA THR A 7 -15.57 3.25 -0.01
C THR A 7 -15.43 3.23 -1.53
N LEU A 8 -14.76 2.22 -2.09
CA LEU A 8 -14.56 2.05 -3.54
C LEU A 8 -15.56 1.10 -4.21
N ASN A 9 -16.44 0.46 -3.42
CA ASN A 9 -17.42 -0.47 -3.98
C ASN A 9 -18.62 0.30 -4.55
N THR A 10 -18.97 0.01 -5.80
CA THR A 10 -20.13 0.61 -6.49
C THR A 10 -21.00 -0.47 -7.12
N ALA A 11 -22.29 -0.17 -7.25
CA ALA A 11 -23.23 -1.05 -7.94
C ALA A 11 -23.06 -1.02 -9.47
N ASP A 12 -22.51 0.06 -10.01
CA ASP A 12 -22.45 0.37 -11.44
C ASP A 12 -21.14 -0.07 -12.11
N GLY A 13 -20.43 -1.03 -11.52
CA GLY A 13 -19.14 -1.51 -12.02
C GLY A 13 -17.94 -0.70 -11.50
N GLU A 14 -16.76 -0.97 -12.05
CA GLU A 14 -15.51 -0.34 -11.59
C GLU A 14 -15.39 1.07 -12.19
N LYS A 15 -15.06 2.05 -11.35
CA LYS A 15 -14.83 3.44 -11.76
C LYS A 15 -13.92 4.15 -10.77
N LEU A 16 -13.27 5.22 -11.21
CA LEU A 16 -12.47 6.05 -10.32
C LEU A 16 -13.35 6.77 -9.29
N ILE A 17 -13.20 6.41 -8.03
CA ILE A 17 -13.85 7.10 -6.91
C ILE A 17 -12.85 7.99 -6.21
N VAL A 18 -13.18 9.27 -6.11
CA VAL A 18 -12.47 10.25 -5.29
C VAL A 18 -13.24 10.46 -3.99
N ASN A 19 -12.65 10.02 -2.88
CA ASN A 19 -13.18 10.28 -1.54
C ASN A 19 -12.05 10.78 -0.65
N LEU A 20 -12.14 12.05 -0.22
CA LEU A 20 -11.19 12.69 0.70
C LEU A 20 -11.80 12.91 2.09
N ARG A 21 -13.02 12.43 2.30
CA ARG A 21 -13.78 12.64 3.56
C ARG A 21 -13.74 11.43 4.47
N GLU A 22 -13.68 10.21 3.91
CA GLU A 22 -13.66 8.94 4.63
C GLU A 22 -12.66 8.02 3.95
N LEU A 23 -11.69 7.49 4.69
CA LEU A 23 -10.56 6.75 4.14
C LEU A 23 -10.32 5.45 4.91
N ASP A 24 -9.95 4.39 4.22
CA ASP A 24 -9.25 3.24 4.81
C ASP A 24 -7.73 3.41 4.65
N CYS A 25 -6.95 2.41 5.10
CA CYS A 25 -5.49 2.50 5.05
C CYS A 25 -4.94 2.59 3.63
N VAL A 26 -5.56 1.93 2.66
CA VAL A 26 -5.14 1.93 1.25
C VAL A 26 -5.48 3.27 0.61
N THR A 27 -6.74 3.65 0.66
CA THR A 27 -7.22 4.91 0.06
C THR A 27 -6.57 6.14 0.70
N PHE A 28 -6.18 6.07 1.98
CA PHE A 28 -5.38 7.11 2.62
C PHE A 28 -4.03 7.31 1.91
N VAL A 29 -3.24 6.23 1.76
CA VAL A 29 -1.92 6.31 1.13
C VAL A 29 -2.02 6.70 -0.34
N GLU A 30 -2.97 6.12 -1.09
CA GLU A 30 -3.22 6.47 -2.49
C GLU A 30 -3.52 7.96 -2.68
N ASN A 31 -4.42 8.52 -1.86
CA ASN A 31 -4.77 9.94 -1.94
C ASN A 31 -3.60 10.85 -1.57
N VAL A 32 -2.83 10.50 -0.53
CA VAL A 32 -1.64 11.27 -0.14
C VAL A 32 -0.61 11.29 -1.26
N LEU A 33 -0.31 10.14 -1.87
CA LEU A 33 0.62 10.07 -2.99
C LEU A 33 0.11 10.82 -4.22
N ALA A 34 -1.20 10.71 -4.54
CA ALA A 34 -1.79 11.43 -5.66
C ALA A 34 -1.67 12.95 -5.49
N LEU A 35 -1.79 13.45 -4.26
CA LEU A 35 -1.55 14.86 -3.92
C LEU A 35 -0.06 15.23 -3.96
N ALA A 36 0.81 14.37 -3.41
CA ALA A 36 2.25 14.62 -3.36
C ALA A 36 2.91 14.66 -4.75
N PHE A 37 2.35 13.95 -5.72
CA PHE A 37 2.84 13.96 -7.10
C PHE A 37 2.17 15.02 -7.99
N LEU A 38 1.45 15.98 -7.41
CA LEU A 38 0.96 17.12 -8.19
C LEU A 38 2.14 18.00 -8.63
N PRO A 39 2.15 18.47 -9.89
CA PRO A 39 3.11 19.48 -10.33
C PRO A 39 2.95 20.76 -9.50
N GLU A 40 4.05 21.43 -9.18
CA GLU A 40 4.05 22.67 -8.36
C GLU A 40 3.19 23.79 -8.99
N TYR A 41 3.10 23.82 -10.30
CA TYR A 41 2.37 24.82 -11.06
C TYR A 41 1.44 24.15 -12.08
N THR A 42 0.17 23.94 -11.72
CA THR A 42 -0.84 23.43 -12.66
C THR A 42 -2.12 24.23 -12.59
N SER A 43 -2.67 24.55 -13.74
CA SER A 43 -3.95 25.25 -13.89
C SER A 43 -5.17 24.38 -13.59
N SER A 44 -4.99 23.04 -13.56
CA SER A 44 -6.05 22.07 -13.27
C SER A 44 -5.56 21.03 -12.28
N SER A 45 -5.50 21.40 -10.99
CA SER A 45 -5.06 20.51 -9.90
C SER A 45 -6.00 19.31 -9.70
N GLU A 46 -7.31 19.47 -9.98
CA GLU A 46 -8.30 18.38 -9.82
C GLU A 46 -8.09 17.28 -10.87
N ASP A 47 -7.91 17.63 -12.14
CA ASP A 47 -7.69 16.64 -13.19
C ASP A 47 -6.32 15.95 -13.03
N ALA A 48 -5.29 16.70 -12.65
CA ALA A 48 -3.98 16.15 -12.35
C ALA A 48 -4.05 15.17 -11.17
N PHE A 49 -4.77 15.53 -10.11
CA PHE A 49 -5.01 14.65 -8.97
C PHE A 49 -5.73 13.35 -9.39
N LYS A 50 -6.84 13.46 -10.15
CA LYS A 50 -7.58 12.30 -10.64
C LYS A 50 -6.71 11.38 -11.49
N LYS A 51 -5.91 11.95 -12.38
CA LYS A 51 -4.97 11.21 -13.24
C LYS A 51 -3.91 10.49 -12.40
N ASN A 52 -3.33 11.15 -11.41
CA ASN A 52 -2.39 10.54 -10.49
C ASN A 52 -3.05 9.40 -9.69
N LEU A 53 -4.23 9.64 -9.12
CA LEU A 53 -4.97 8.65 -8.34
C LEU A 53 -5.33 7.42 -9.18
N GLN A 54 -5.74 7.62 -10.43
CA GLN A 54 -6.01 6.52 -11.36
C GLN A 54 -4.76 5.70 -11.62
N LYS A 55 -3.63 6.35 -11.90
CA LYS A 55 -2.33 5.70 -12.12
C LYS A 55 -1.83 4.93 -10.89
N ILE A 56 -2.13 5.41 -9.68
CA ILE A 56 -1.73 4.78 -8.43
C ILE A 56 -2.63 3.59 -8.07
N ARG A 57 -3.92 3.66 -8.37
CA ARG A 57 -4.93 2.67 -7.93
C ARG A 57 -5.11 1.51 -8.90
N TYR A 58 -4.87 1.74 -10.20
CA TYR A 58 -5.18 0.77 -11.23
C TYR A 58 -3.94 0.33 -11.99
N ARG A 59 -3.91 -0.93 -12.38
CA ARG A 59 -2.85 -1.52 -13.20
C ARG A 59 -2.74 -0.76 -14.52
N ASP A 60 -1.52 -0.36 -14.87
CA ASP A 60 -1.23 0.48 -16.06
C ASP A 60 -2.05 1.79 -16.11
N GLY A 61 -2.68 2.18 -15.00
CA GLY A 61 -3.61 3.31 -14.95
C GLY A 61 -4.91 3.09 -15.74
N ILE A 62 -5.28 1.85 -16.06
CA ILE A 62 -6.44 1.51 -16.89
C ILE A 62 -7.58 0.99 -16.01
N ILE A 63 -8.78 1.55 -16.20
CA ILE A 63 -10.01 1.09 -15.52
C ILE A 63 -10.81 0.25 -16.50
N GLU A 64 -10.93 -1.05 -16.22
CA GLU A 64 -11.74 -1.98 -17.02
C GLU A 64 -12.83 -2.62 -16.14
N ASP A 65 -12.42 -3.43 -15.19
CA ASP A 65 -13.29 -4.12 -14.26
C ASP A 65 -12.64 -4.20 -12.85
N PHE A 66 -13.30 -4.88 -11.93
CA PHE A 66 -12.83 -5.04 -10.56
C PHE A 66 -11.36 -5.52 -10.47
N THR A 67 -10.90 -6.34 -11.42
CA THR A 67 -9.54 -6.93 -11.39
C THR A 67 -8.45 -5.98 -11.88
N SER A 68 -8.82 -4.84 -12.49
CA SER A 68 -7.85 -3.80 -12.89
C SER A 68 -7.35 -3.00 -11.68
N ARG A 69 -8.10 -2.98 -10.57
CA ARG A 69 -7.68 -2.35 -9.32
C ARG A 69 -6.58 -3.18 -8.64
N LEU A 70 -5.60 -2.50 -8.07
CA LEU A 70 -4.47 -3.12 -7.36
C LEU A 70 -4.89 -3.53 -5.95
N HIS A 71 -5.34 -4.76 -5.76
CA HIS A 71 -5.92 -5.24 -4.50
C HIS A 71 -4.89 -5.67 -3.46
N TYR A 72 -3.76 -6.22 -3.89
CA TYR A 72 -2.68 -6.67 -3.02
C TYR A 72 -1.61 -5.59 -2.90
N SER A 73 -1.18 -5.26 -1.68
CA SER A 73 -0.21 -4.18 -1.48
C SER A 73 1.17 -4.49 -2.09
N SER A 74 1.57 -5.77 -2.12
CA SER A 74 2.82 -6.17 -2.77
C SER A 74 2.76 -6.04 -4.30
N ASP A 75 1.59 -6.26 -4.89
CA ASP A 75 1.33 -6.04 -6.31
C ASP A 75 1.24 -4.55 -6.63
N TRP A 76 0.60 -3.79 -5.75
CA TRP A 76 0.54 -2.33 -5.81
C TRP A 76 1.95 -1.71 -5.78
N LEU A 77 2.81 -2.12 -4.84
CA LEU A 77 4.18 -1.60 -4.77
C LEU A 77 5.00 -1.98 -6.00
N TYR A 78 4.82 -3.20 -6.53
CA TYR A 78 5.44 -3.62 -7.78
C TYR A 78 5.03 -2.70 -8.94
N GLU A 79 3.75 -2.42 -9.08
CA GLU A 79 3.22 -1.52 -10.12
C GLU A 79 3.76 -0.09 -9.94
N MET A 80 3.81 0.41 -8.70
CA MET A 80 4.41 1.71 -8.41
C MET A 80 5.88 1.77 -8.82
N GLN A 81 6.61 0.67 -8.68
CA GLN A 81 8.01 0.59 -9.10
C GLN A 81 8.15 0.58 -10.62
N GLN A 82 7.31 -0.17 -11.35
CA GLN A 82 7.30 -0.15 -12.82
C GLN A 82 7.01 1.26 -13.37
N ASN A 83 6.15 1.99 -12.70
CA ASN A 83 5.76 3.36 -13.04
C ASN A 83 6.75 4.43 -12.54
N LEU A 84 7.88 4.05 -11.92
CA LEU A 84 8.91 4.94 -11.35
C LEU A 84 8.34 5.95 -10.32
N LEU A 85 7.32 5.55 -9.56
CA LEU A 85 6.75 6.34 -8.47
C LEU A 85 7.38 5.99 -7.13
N LEU A 86 7.46 4.69 -6.82
CA LEU A 86 8.08 4.15 -5.62
C LEU A 86 9.09 3.07 -5.99
N LYS A 87 10.16 2.96 -5.22
CA LYS A 87 11.08 1.81 -5.25
C LYS A 87 10.81 0.94 -4.03
N ASP A 88 10.70 -0.37 -4.21
CA ASP A 88 10.81 -1.34 -3.11
C ASP A 88 12.27 -1.39 -2.66
N ILE A 89 12.56 -0.85 -1.47
CA ILE A 89 13.90 -0.82 -0.88
C ILE A 89 14.10 -1.93 0.15
N THR A 90 13.14 -2.82 0.33
CA THR A 90 13.15 -3.84 1.39
C THR A 90 14.35 -4.75 1.31
N ALA A 91 14.68 -5.25 0.12
CA ALA A 91 15.87 -6.09 -0.11
C ALA A 91 17.17 -5.32 0.17
N ASP A 92 17.27 -4.07 -0.27
CA ASP A 92 18.43 -3.19 -0.07
C ASP A 92 18.71 -2.92 1.42
N LEU A 93 17.65 -2.98 2.24
CA LEU A 93 17.75 -2.82 3.70
C LEU A 93 18.09 -4.13 4.44
N GLY A 94 18.20 -5.26 3.74
CA GLY A 94 18.50 -6.56 4.32
C GLY A 94 17.26 -7.41 4.59
N GLY A 95 16.16 -7.14 3.91
CA GLY A 95 14.96 -7.98 3.93
C GLY A 95 15.26 -9.41 3.45
N ILE A 96 14.52 -10.36 3.98
CA ILE A 96 14.59 -11.77 3.59
C ILE A 96 13.49 -12.12 2.59
N LYS A 97 13.66 -13.20 1.83
CA LYS A 97 12.65 -13.65 0.87
C LYS A 97 11.31 -13.94 1.55
N HIS A 98 10.25 -13.40 0.99
CA HIS A 98 8.87 -13.63 1.40
C HIS A 98 8.25 -14.72 0.54
N THR A 99 8.32 -15.97 1.00
CA THR A 99 7.86 -17.15 0.26
C THR A 99 6.39 -17.49 0.46
N LYS A 100 5.66 -16.67 1.21
CA LYS A 100 4.24 -16.88 1.48
C LYS A 100 3.44 -16.86 0.19
N GLU A 101 2.59 -17.86 -0.02
CA GLU A 101 1.64 -17.92 -1.12
C GLU A 101 0.55 -16.88 -0.96
N ILE A 102 0.17 -16.23 -2.05
CA ILE A 102 -0.90 -15.23 -2.14
C ILE A 102 -2.06 -15.84 -2.90
N ASN A 103 -3.20 -16.04 -2.22
CA ASN A 103 -4.42 -16.62 -2.78
C ASN A 103 -5.67 -16.24 -1.96
N PHE A 104 -5.60 -15.15 -1.18
CA PHE A 104 -6.67 -14.79 -0.25
C PHE A 104 -7.98 -14.46 -0.97
N MET A 105 -7.94 -13.64 -2.01
CA MET A 105 -9.15 -13.22 -2.72
C MET A 105 -9.81 -14.36 -3.47
N SER A 106 -9.02 -15.22 -4.14
CA SER A 106 -9.59 -16.38 -4.84
C SER A 106 -10.10 -17.44 -3.86
N GLY A 107 -9.40 -17.62 -2.74
CA GLY A 107 -9.79 -18.56 -1.68
C GLY A 107 -11.02 -18.12 -0.87
N HIS A 108 -11.30 -16.82 -0.84
CA HIS A 108 -12.41 -16.21 -0.08
C HIS A 108 -13.28 -15.33 -0.98
N HIS A 109 -13.49 -15.74 -2.23
CA HIS A 109 -14.19 -14.93 -3.25
C HIS A 109 -15.62 -14.54 -2.85
N GLU A 110 -16.25 -15.30 -1.96
CA GLU A 110 -17.57 -15.02 -1.40
C GLU A 110 -17.61 -13.72 -0.56
N LEU A 111 -16.46 -13.25 -0.04
CA LEU A 111 -16.35 -12.00 0.70
C LEU A 111 -16.35 -10.75 -0.20
N TYR A 112 -16.20 -10.96 -1.51
CA TYR A 112 -16.10 -9.89 -2.50
C TYR A 112 -17.35 -9.87 -3.40
N PRO A 113 -18.24 -8.88 -3.25
CA PRO A 113 -19.48 -8.83 -4.04
C PRO A 113 -19.26 -8.96 -5.56
N ALA A 114 -18.16 -8.37 -6.07
CA ALA A 114 -17.81 -8.45 -7.49
C ALA A 114 -17.39 -9.87 -7.95
N LEU A 115 -16.88 -10.71 -7.05
CA LEU A 115 -16.38 -12.06 -7.37
C LEU A 115 -17.41 -13.16 -7.08
N LYS A 116 -18.29 -12.94 -6.10
CA LYS A 116 -19.18 -13.96 -5.53
C LYS A 116 -19.94 -14.79 -6.57
N ASN A 117 -20.39 -14.16 -7.65
CA ASN A 117 -21.16 -14.83 -8.72
C ASN A 117 -20.56 -14.58 -10.11
N ASN A 118 -19.25 -14.33 -10.17
CA ASN A 118 -18.57 -14.00 -11.42
C ASN A 118 -17.32 -14.88 -11.61
N PRO A 119 -17.46 -16.09 -12.20
CA PRO A 119 -16.34 -17.00 -12.41
C PRO A 119 -15.29 -16.46 -13.37
N GLN A 120 -15.64 -15.53 -14.26
CA GLN A 120 -14.68 -14.90 -15.17
C GLN A 120 -13.75 -13.96 -14.40
N LEU A 121 -14.28 -13.08 -13.55
CA LEU A 121 -13.47 -12.22 -12.68
C LEU A 121 -12.66 -13.05 -11.68
N LEU A 122 -13.21 -14.13 -11.13
CA LEU A 122 -12.49 -15.03 -10.25
C LEU A 122 -11.28 -15.66 -10.95
N THR A 123 -11.42 -16.06 -12.21
CA THR A 123 -10.29 -16.57 -13.01
C THR A 123 -9.22 -15.50 -13.22
N LYS A 124 -9.60 -14.26 -13.50
CA LYS A 124 -8.65 -13.14 -13.62
C LYS A 124 -7.89 -12.90 -12.30
N ILE A 125 -8.58 -12.96 -11.15
CA ILE A 125 -7.95 -12.83 -9.82
C ILE A 125 -6.94 -13.96 -9.59
N LYS A 126 -7.28 -15.22 -9.88
CA LYS A 126 -6.34 -16.34 -9.76
C LYS A 126 -5.08 -16.13 -10.62
N ASN A 127 -5.24 -15.71 -11.86
CA ASN A 127 -4.11 -15.43 -12.75
C ASN A 127 -3.23 -14.27 -12.22
N MET A 128 -3.83 -13.27 -11.60
CA MET A 128 -3.11 -12.18 -10.94
C MET A 128 -2.33 -12.71 -9.72
N GLU A 129 -2.96 -13.50 -8.86
CA GLU A 129 -2.31 -14.12 -7.69
C GLU A 129 -1.14 -15.02 -8.12
N ASP A 130 -1.32 -15.82 -9.17
CA ASP A 130 -0.24 -16.63 -9.77
C ASP A 130 0.93 -15.76 -10.26
N SER A 131 0.62 -14.61 -10.85
CA SER A 131 1.64 -13.65 -11.31
C SER A 131 2.41 -13.03 -10.14
N ILE A 132 1.72 -12.69 -9.05
CA ILE A 132 2.34 -12.21 -7.81
C ILE A 132 3.25 -13.29 -7.21
N ASN A 133 2.80 -14.53 -7.18
CA ASN A 133 3.54 -15.66 -6.60
C ASN A 133 4.82 -16.02 -7.37
N LYS A 134 4.88 -15.73 -8.68
CA LYS A 134 6.08 -15.93 -9.50
C LYS A 134 7.18 -14.90 -9.24
N ARG A 135 6.85 -13.74 -8.62
CA ARG A 135 7.82 -12.68 -8.34
C ARG A 135 8.63 -13.00 -7.08
N THR A 136 9.91 -12.63 -7.08
CA THR A 136 10.69 -12.62 -5.85
C THR A 136 10.27 -11.42 -5.02
N ARG A 137 9.78 -11.68 -3.81
CA ARG A 137 9.33 -10.67 -2.85
C ARG A 137 10.20 -10.74 -1.60
N TYR A 138 10.35 -9.61 -0.93
CA TYR A 138 11.14 -9.49 0.30
C TYR A 138 10.29 -8.85 1.40
N TYR A 139 10.62 -9.15 2.64
CA TYR A 139 10.07 -8.45 3.80
C TYR A 139 11.11 -8.42 4.92
N ILE A 140 10.99 -7.48 5.83
CA ILE A 140 11.79 -7.40 7.05
C ILE A 140 10.95 -8.02 8.17
N PRO A 141 11.35 -9.16 8.75
CA PRO A 141 10.64 -9.75 9.87
C PRO A 141 10.47 -8.77 11.02
N LYS A 142 9.37 -8.88 11.75
CA LYS A 142 9.06 -8.05 12.92
C LYS A 142 10.19 -8.07 13.96
N SER A 143 10.87 -9.21 14.15
CA SER A 143 12.04 -9.35 15.00
C SER A 143 13.26 -8.55 14.55
N ASP A 144 13.33 -8.19 13.28
CA ASP A 144 14.48 -7.59 12.64
C ASP A 144 14.31 -6.09 12.35
N ILE A 145 13.17 -5.51 12.72
CA ILE A 145 12.87 -4.07 12.51
C ILE A 145 13.97 -3.18 13.12
N ASP A 146 14.50 -3.53 14.28
CA ASP A 146 15.58 -2.77 14.92
C ASP A 146 16.85 -2.64 14.06
N LYS A 147 17.16 -3.66 13.27
CA LYS A 147 18.34 -3.68 12.39
C LYS A 147 18.26 -2.64 11.27
N VAL A 148 17.04 -2.24 10.91
CA VAL A 148 16.76 -1.32 9.80
C VAL A 148 16.14 0.00 10.25
N TYR A 149 15.79 0.12 11.52
CA TYR A 149 15.00 1.24 12.06
C TYR A 149 15.61 2.60 11.72
N SER A 150 16.94 2.76 11.87
CA SER A 150 17.66 3.99 11.54
C SER A 150 17.71 4.32 10.03
N LYS A 151 17.34 3.37 9.18
CA LYS A 151 17.32 3.53 7.73
C LYS A 151 15.93 3.85 7.18
N ILE A 152 14.89 3.70 8.03
CA ILE A 152 13.53 4.12 7.69
C ILE A 152 13.47 5.64 7.78
N ARG A 153 12.86 6.28 6.79
CA ARG A 153 12.78 7.73 6.69
C ARG A 153 11.33 8.21 6.68
N ALA A 154 11.12 9.44 7.12
CA ALA A 154 9.83 10.11 6.94
C ALA A 154 9.47 10.17 5.44
N GLY A 155 8.23 9.78 5.11
CA GLY A 155 7.73 9.65 3.75
C GLY A 155 7.87 8.24 3.16
N ASP A 156 8.57 7.30 3.80
CA ASP A 156 8.54 5.89 3.37
C ASP A 156 7.13 5.32 3.55
N ILE A 157 6.70 4.54 2.58
CA ILE A 157 5.44 3.79 2.65
C ILE A 157 5.73 2.46 3.33
N ILE A 158 5.07 2.22 4.44
CA ILE A 158 5.21 0.99 5.23
C ILE A 158 4.02 0.08 4.95
N LEU A 159 4.28 -1.07 4.33
CA LEU A 159 3.31 -2.13 4.10
C LEU A 159 3.54 -3.19 5.18
N ILE A 160 2.56 -3.43 6.03
CA ILE A 160 2.69 -4.36 7.17
C ILE A 160 2.24 -5.75 6.75
N THR A 161 3.18 -6.69 6.66
CA THR A 161 2.92 -8.08 6.31
C THR A 161 2.16 -8.81 7.43
N THR A 162 1.47 -9.89 7.08
CA THR A 162 0.58 -10.60 8.00
C THR A 162 0.80 -12.11 8.00
N ASN A 163 0.44 -12.77 9.10
CA ASN A 163 0.38 -14.23 9.22
C ASN A 163 -0.93 -14.85 8.68
N ILE A 164 -1.90 -14.02 8.29
CA ILE A 164 -3.17 -14.51 7.71
C ILE A 164 -2.84 -15.26 6.41
N ALA A 165 -3.26 -16.52 6.31
CA ALA A 165 -2.99 -17.35 5.15
C ALA A 165 -3.51 -16.68 3.86
N GLY A 166 -2.74 -16.76 2.78
CA GLY A 166 -3.09 -16.22 1.47
C GLY A 166 -3.04 -14.69 1.33
N LEU A 167 -2.90 -13.91 2.42
CA LEU A 167 -2.88 -12.45 2.40
C LEU A 167 -1.45 -11.93 2.55
N ASP A 168 -1.03 -10.98 1.70
CA ASP A 168 0.32 -10.40 1.73
C ASP A 168 0.51 -9.43 2.90
N THR A 169 -0.36 -8.43 3.00
CA THR A 169 -0.32 -7.38 4.03
C THR A 169 -1.69 -7.20 4.65
N SER A 170 -1.75 -6.77 5.90
CA SER A 170 -3.00 -6.46 6.61
C SER A 170 -3.21 -4.96 6.84
N HIS A 171 -2.17 -4.16 6.63
CA HIS A 171 -2.22 -2.73 6.87
C HIS A 171 -1.10 -1.99 6.13
N LEU A 172 -1.29 -0.69 5.90
CA LEU A 172 -0.23 0.19 5.40
C LEU A 172 -0.42 1.61 5.91
N GLY A 173 0.66 2.39 5.82
CA GLY A 173 0.68 3.79 6.21
C GLY A 173 2.00 4.44 5.79
N ILE A 174 2.22 5.65 6.25
CA ILE A 174 3.38 6.47 5.92
C ILE A 174 4.24 6.61 7.17
N ALA A 175 5.53 6.35 7.06
CA ALA A 175 6.49 6.61 8.13
C ALA A 175 6.61 8.13 8.36
N ILE A 176 6.52 8.56 9.59
CA ILE A 176 6.77 9.95 9.98
C ILE A 176 7.73 9.99 11.16
N LEU A 177 8.55 11.03 11.22
CA LEU A 177 9.38 11.30 12.38
C LEU A 177 8.56 12.11 13.40
N TYR A 178 8.33 11.55 14.57
CA TYR A 178 7.61 12.20 15.66
C TYR A 178 8.39 12.01 16.97
N ASN A 179 8.74 13.10 17.65
CA ASN A 179 9.56 13.10 18.86
C ASN A 179 10.86 12.26 18.72
N GLY A 180 11.53 12.35 17.57
CA GLY A 180 12.80 11.65 17.32
C GLY A 180 12.68 10.17 16.99
N THR A 181 11.47 9.64 16.87
CA THR A 181 11.21 8.23 16.54
C THR A 181 10.29 8.08 15.33
N ILE A 182 10.38 6.93 14.65
CA ILE A 182 9.50 6.63 13.50
C ILE A 182 8.16 6.12 14.01
N HIS A 183 7.12 6.82 13.63
CA HIS A 183 5.72 6.48 13.84
C HIS A 183 5.03 6.18 12.51
N LEU A 184 3.85 5.56 12.57
CA LEU A 184 3.00 5.30 11.41
C LEU A 184 1.88 6.33 11.33
N LEU A 185 1.84 7.13 10.26
CA LEU A 185 0.68 7.93 9.90
C LEU A 185 -0.25 7.06 9.04
N HIS A 186 -1.45 6.80 9.50
CA HIS A 186 -2.34 5.83 8.88
C HIS A 186 -3.83 6.12 9.15
N ALA A 187 -4.71 5.53 8.34
CA ALA A 187 -6.12 5.45 8.69
C ALA A 187 -6.34 4.22 9.59
N SER A 188 -6.56 4.47 10.88
CA SER A 188 -6.73 3.43 11.89
C SER A 188 -8.16 2.90 11.92
N SER A 189 -8.33 1.60 11.68
CA SER A 189 -9.62 0.92 11.84
C SER A 189 -10.04 0.79 13.32
N GLU A 190 -9.07 0.76 14.23
CA GLU A 190 -9.28 0.71 15.68
C GLU A 190 -9.80 2.05 16.21
N TYR A 191 -9.06 3.13 15.92
CA TYR A 191 -9.40 4.49 16.38
C TYR A 191 -10.37 5.23 15.46
N LYS A 192 -10.85 4.58 14.37
CA LYS A 192 -11.83 5.10 13.42
C LYS A 192 -11.48 6.45 12.77
N LYS A 193 -10.20 6.74 12.60
CA LYS A 193 -9.71 7.99 12.00
C LYS A 193 -8.29 7.87 11.44
N VAL A 194 -7.94 8.82 10.58
CA VAL A 194 -6.54 9.06 10.21
C VAL A 194 -5.81 9.67 11.40
N MET A 195 -4.68 9.09 11.77
CA MET A 195 -3.88 9.51 12.91
C MET A 195 -2.44 9.03 12.82
N THR A 196 -1.59 9.62 13.61
CA THR A 196 -0.27 9.07 13.95
C THR A 196 -0.43 7.98 15.00
N SER A 197 0.27 6.85 14.86
CA SER A 197 0.29 5.79 15.86
C SER A 197 0.72 6.33 17.23
N LEU A 198 0.07 5.88 18.30
CA LEU A 198 0.36 6.36 19.67
C LEU A 198 1.77 5.97 20.12
N SER A 199 2.28 4.86 19.64
CA SER A 199 3.64 4.36 19.90
C SER A 199 4.47 4.34 18.62
N PRO A 200 5.81 4.35 18.73
CA PRO A 200 6.70 4.13 17.59
C PRO A 200 6.34 2.86 16.82
N LEU A 201 6.70 2.83 15.52
CA LEU A 201 6.33 1.74 14.60
C LEU A 201 6.62 0.34 15.16
N LYS A 202 7.75 0.15 15.82
CA LYS A 202 8.13 -1.13 16.41
C LYS A 202 7.15 -1.59 17.48
N GLU A 203 6.86 -0.73 18.45
CA GLU A 203 5.95 -1.01 19.56
C GLU A 203 4.51 -1.17 19.08
N TYR A 204 4.10 -0.33 18.10
CA TYR A 204 2.80 -0.47 17.42
C TYR A 204 2.63 -1.87 16.86
N MET A 205 3.63 -2.38 16.14
CA MET A 205 3.58 -3.73 15.58
C MET A 205 3.67 -4.82 16.65
N ALA A 206 4.43 -4.60 17.74
CA ALA A 206 4.60 -5.58 18.80
C ALA A 206 3.26 -6.00 19.42
N GLY A 207 2.33 -5.07 19.55
CA GLY A 207 0.99 -5.32 20.11
C GLY A 207 0.06 -6.16 19.23
N ILE A 208 0.37 -6.36 17.93
CA ILE A 208 -0.53 -7.02 16.99
C ILE A 208 0.05 -8.35 16.52
N ARG A 209 -0.51 -9.46 17.01
CA ARG A 209 0.00 -10.83 16.74
C ARG A 209 -0.02 -11.23 15.28
N SER A 210 -1.01 -10.78 14.53
CA SER A 210 -1.15 -11.12 13.10
C SER A 210 -0.13 -10.41 12.20
N GLN A 211 0.54 -9.37 12.67
CA GLN A 211 1.57 -8.66 11.91
C GLN A 211 2.90 -9.39 11.99
N SER A 212 3.50 -9.70 10.84
CA SER A 212 4.70 -10.53 10.73
C SER A 212 5.98 -9.75 10.42
N GLY A 213 5.88 -8.56 9.81
CA GLY A 213 7.00 -7.73 9.39
C GLY A 213 6.56 -6.57 8.52
N ILE A 214 7.50 -5.99 7.77
CA ILE A 214 7.24 -4.84 6.89
C ILE A 214 7.89 -5.00 5.52
N ILE A 215 7.28 -4.36 4.53
CA ILE A 215 7.84 -4.05 3.21
C ILE A 215 7.90 -2.52 3.13
N ILE A 216 8.94 -1.97 2.50
CA ILE A 216 9.20 -0.52 2.50
C ILE A 216 9.31 0.00 1.07
N GLY A 217 8.38 0.87 0.69
CA GLY A 217 8.42 1.65 -0.53
C GLY A 217 8.94 3.07 -0.29
N ARG A 218 9.86 3.55 -1.12
CA ARG A 218 10.40 4.93 -1.05
C ARG A 218 10.18 5.65 -2.37
N THR A 219 9.76 6.91 -2.34
CA THR A 219 9.57 7.69 -3.57
C THR A 219 10.91 7.94 -4.28
N TYR A 220 10.91 7.88 -5.60
CA TYR A 220 12.11 8.20 -6.38
C TYR A 220 12.55 9.66 -6.20
N GLN A 221 11.61 10.59 -6.01
CA GLN A 221 11.92 11.99 -5.69
C GLN A 221 12.74 12.10 -4.40
N ARG A 222 12.34 11.40 -3.34
CA ARG A 222 13.09 11.38 -2.07
C ARG A 222 14.49 10.79 -2.24
N MET A 223 14.62 9.73 -3.04
CA MET A 223 15.92 9.11 -3.32
C MET A 223 16.87 10.09 -4.03
N ALA A 224 16.35 10.90 -4.96
CA ALA A 224 17.13 11.93 -5.64
C ALA A 224 17.61 13.02 -4.66
N GLN A 225 16.74 13.48 -3.74
CA GLN A 225 17.11 14.44 -2.69
C GLN A 225 18.21 13.89 -1.78
N ASP A 226 18.13 12.60 -1.38
CA ASP A 226 19.15 11.95 -0.55
C ASP A 226 20.55 11.88 -1.20
N LEU A 227 20.64 11.90 -2.52
CA LEU A 227 21.92 11.97 -3.24
C LEU A 227 22.52 13.37 -3.19
N ILE A 228 21.67 14.41 -3.34
CA ILE A 228 22.10 15.82 -3.28
C ILE A 228 22.57 16.20 -1.87
N GLU A 229 21.89 15.74 -0.82
CA GLU A 229 22.26 16.03 0.58
C GLU A 229 23.58 15.36 1.05
N LYS A 230 24.16 14.47 0.24
CA LYS A 230 25.43 13.77 0.53
C LYS A 230 26.65 14.37 -0.16
N GLU A 231 26.46 15.30 -1.09
CA GLU A 231 27.50 16.08 -1.76
C GLU A 231 27.80 17.38 -0.99
#